data_5dae95d8cebb8b60f781ff0d30b653f9
#
_entry.id   5dae95d8cebb8b60f781ff0d30b653f9
#
_cell.length_a   1.000
_cell.length_b   1.000
_cell.length_c   1.000
_cell.angle_alpha   90.00
_cell.angle_beta   90.00
_cell.angle_gamma   90.00
#
_symmetry.space_group_name_H-M   'P 1'
#
loop_
_entity.id
_entity.type
_entity.pdbx_description
1 polymer ?
#
loop_
_entity_poly.entity_id
_entity_poly.type
_entity_poly.pdbx_seq_one_letter_code
_entity_poly.pdbx_strand_id
1 'polypeptide(L)'
;LYVSGMLLSMQPVVDIHNTKIQDGLMPEDLKGIQTESKRDGVQIVNQIKEFLNARDIPLDKQNLMLASFSEISKDAQRDEKTQLDKEVAKLIDGEASTNKQIFTFIYHNIFLSIDAMAGHLDIMGEMYSEFLKYALGDGKEIGIVLTPPYITKMMATILDVNQDSKVMDLATGSAGFLISAMEMMIQDAENTFGKKTTSAEDKIHIIKTKQLLGVELNAEMYTLAATNMILRGDGSSNIQKGNTFRTPEELYTHFKADKLLLNPPFSYEENGMPFIAFGLDKMEKGGLAAIIIQDS
;
A
#
# COMPACT_ATOMS: atom_id res chain seq x y z
N LEU A 1 5.61 8.19 -0.33
CA LEU A 1 4.64 8.68 0.66
C LEU A 1 3.79 9.83 0.12
N TYR A 2 4.37 10.89 -0.46
CA TYR A 2 3.62 12.04 -1.00
C TYR A 2 2.52 11.61 -1.97
N VAL A 3 2.88 10.89 -3.02
CA VAL A 3 1.92 10.43 -4.02
C VAL A 3 0.88 9.49 -3.44
N SER A 4 1.31 8.59 -2.57
CA SER A 4 0.40 7.66 -1.89
C SER A 4 -0.63 8.38 -1.03
N GLY A 5 -0.18 9.41 -0.28
CA GLY A 5 -1.07 10.26 0.51
C GLY A 5 -2.04 11.06 -0.35
N MET A 6 -1.56 11.62 -1.46
CA MET A 6 -2.42 12.34 -2.40
C MET A 6 -3.47 11.42 -3.04
N LEU A 7 -3.07 10.25 -3.53
CA LEU A 7 -4.01 9.26 -4.07
C LEU A 7 -5.04 8.80 -3.04
N LEU A 8 -4.63 8.66 -1.78
CA LEU A 8 -5.55 8.30 -0.69
C LEU A 8 -6.56 9.41 -0.41
N SER A 9 -6.13 10.67 -0.44
CA SER A 9 -7.00 11.83 -0.24
C SER A 9 -7.96 12.11 -1.41
N MET A 10 -7.68 11.59 -2.59
CA MET A 10 -8.56 11.64 -3.76
C MET A 10 -9.68 10.59 -3.70
N GLN A 11 -9.54 9.57 -2.86
CA GLN A 11 -10.57 8.53 -2.73
C GLN A 11 -11.79 9.07 -1.99
N PRO A 12 -13.00 8.64 -2.38
CA PRO A 12 -14.20 8.95 -1.59
C PRO A 12 -14.10 8.28 -0.22
N VAL A 13 -14.55 8.98 0.80
CA VAL A 13 -14.70 8.42 2.14
C VAL A 13 -15.98 7.60 2.15
N VAL A 14 -15.84 6.30 2.39
CA VAL A 14 -16.95 5.36 2.52
C VAL A 14 -16.87 4.64 3.86
N ASP A 15 -18.01 4.33 4.46
CA ASP A 15 -18.07 3.55 5.69
C ASP A 15 -17.80 2.05 5.44
N ILE A 16 -17.83 1.27 6.51
CA ILE A 16 -17.65 -0.20 6.46
C ILE A 16 -18.73 -0.92 5.64
N HIS A 17 -19.85 -0.26 5.34
CA HIS A 17 -20.95 -0.76 4.51
C HIS A 17 -20.89 -0.25 3.07
N ASN A 18 -19.76 0.37 2.67
CA ASN A 18 -19.57 1.04 1.37
C ASN A 18 -20.56 2.20 1.10
N THR A 19 -21.14 2.79 2.15
CA THR A 19 -21.95 3.99 2.01
C THR A 19 -21.05 5.21 1.92
N LYS A 20 -21.22 6.02 0.87
CA LYS A 20 -20.42 7.24 0.68
C LYS A 20 -20.77 8.27 1.74
N ILE A 21 -19.77 8.71 2.50
CA ILE A 21 -19.87 9.75 3.52
C ILE A 21 -19.47 11.11 2.92
N GLN A 22 -18.37 11.13 2.14
CA GLN A 22 -17.77 12.35 1.60
C GLN A 22 -17.07 12.05 0.28
N ASP A 23 -17.01 13.06 -0.62
CA ASP A 23 -16.19 12.98 -1.83
C ASP A 23 -14.71 13.06 -1.50
N GLY A 24 -13.88 12.47 -2.36
CA GLY A 24 -12.43 12.70 -2.33
C GLY A 24 -12.10 14.14 -2.71
N LEU A 25 -10.91 14.60 -2.34
CA LEU A 25 -10.43 15.90 -2.77
C LEU A 25 -10.21 15.96 -4.28
N MET A 26 -10.52 17.11 -4.85
CA MET A 26 -10.23 17.46 -6.24
C MET A 26 -9.24 18.64 -6.30
N PRO A 27 -8.55 18.87 -7.43
CA PRO A 27 -7.63 20.00 -7.58
C PRO A 27 -8.24 21.37 -7.25
N GLU A 28 -9.54 21.54 -7.48
CA GLU A 28 -10.28 22.80 -7.24
C GLU A 28 -10.46 23.11 -5.75
N ASP A 29 -10.38 22.12 -4.88
CA ASP A 29 -10.49 22.28 -3.42
C ASP A 29 -9.25 22.93 -2.84
N LEU A 30 -8.09 22.73 -3.48
CA LEU A 30 -6.80 23.25 -3.05
C LEU A 30 -6.60 24.69 -3.54
N LYS A 31 -6.52 25.66 -2.62
CA LYS A 31 -6.49 27.10 -2.89
C LYS A 31 -5.25 27.82 -2.35
N GLY A 32 -4.23 27.07 -1.95
CA GLY A 32 -3.04 27.57 -1.31
C GLY A 32 -3.26 27.86 0.19
N ILE A 33 -2.65 28.94 0.70
CA ILE A 33 -2.82 29.36 2.09
C ILE A 33 -4.04 30.28 2.18
N GLN A 34 -5.13 29.80 2.77
CA GLN A 34 -6.28 30.64 3.14
C GLN A 34 -6.24 31.01 4.62
N THR A 35 -6.07 30.01 5.46
CA THR A 35 -5.78 30.07 6.89
C THR A 35 -4.85 28.94 7.24
N GLU A 36 -4.25 28.93 8.43
CA GLU A 36 -3.36 27.85 8.85
C GLU A 36 -4.05 26.46 8.80
N SER A 37 -5.30 26.39 9.18
CA SER A 37 -6.09 25.14 9.15
C SER A 37 -6.61 24.77 7.77
N LYS A 38 -6.52 25.68 6.78
CA LYS A 38 -7.01 25.51 5.40
C LYS A 38 -5.89 25.64 4.37
N ARG A 39 -4.67 25.34 4.75
CA ARG A 39 -3.55 25.18 3.81
C ARG A 39 -3.73 23.87 3.02
N ASP A 40 -3.30 23.85 1.78
CA ASP A 40 -3.46 22.69 0.89
C ASP A 40 -2.93 21.40 1.51
N GLY A 41 -1.70 21.42 2.07
CA GLY A 41 -1.12 20.26 2.74
C GLY A 41 -1.93 19.79 3.96
N VAL A 42 -2.52 20.72 4.72
CA VAL A 42 -3.36 20.39 5.88
C VAL A 42 -4.68 19.76 5.42
N GLN A 43 -5.29 20.26 4.35
CA GLN A 43 -6.52 19.69 3.78
C GLN A 43 -6.30 18.27 3.30
N ILE A 44 -5.17 18.01 2.60
CA ILE A 44 -4.80 16.66 2.15
C ILE A 44 -4.67 15.69 3.34
N VAL A 45 -3.92 16.08 4.38
CA VAL A 45 -3.73 15.22 5.57
C VAL A 45 -5.05 15.00 6.33
N ASN A 46 -5.91 16.01 6.44
CA ASN A 46 -7.22 15.86 7.06
C ASN A 46 -8.11 14.89 6.28
N GLN A 47 -8.12 14.96 4.97
CA GLN A 47 -8.88 14.02 4.13
C GLN A 47 -8.39 12.58 4.29
N ILE A 48 -7.05 12.37 4.37
CA ILE A 48 -6.47 11.07 4.67
C ILE A 48 -6.98 10.56 6.03
N LYS A 49 -6.99 11.43 7.03
CA LYS A 49 -7.48 11.07 8.38
C LYS A 49 -8.95 10.63 8.34
N GLU A 50 -9.82 11.38 7.67
CA GLU A 50 -11.23 11.02 7.53
C GLU A 50 -11.40 9.68 6.79
N PHE A 51 -10.61 9.46 5.73
CA PHE A 51 -10.62 8.20 5.00
C PHE A 51 -10.23 7.00 5.87
N LEU A 52 -9.15 7.13 6.68
CA LEU A 52 -8.69 6.07 7.56
C LEU A 52 -9.69 5.80 8.70
N ASN A 53 -10.29 6.85 9.27
CA ASN A 53 -11.31 6.75 10.31
C ASN A 53 -12.53 5.95 9.84
N ALA A 54 -13.01 6.23 8.63
CA ALA A 54 -14.21 5.59 8.09
C ALA A 54 -14.03 4.09 7.78
N ARG A 55 -12.80 3.64 7.64
CA ARG A 55 -12.44 2.25 7.30
C ARG A 55 -12.22 1.33 8.50
N ASP A 56 -12.52 1.77 9.71
CA ASP A 56 -12.32 1.00 10.95
C ASP A 56 -10.90 0.44 11.14
N ILE A 57 -9.91 1.20 10.65
CA ILE A 57 -8.50 0.85 10.82
C ILE A 57 -8.12 1.10 12.29
N PRO A 58 -7.43 0.17 12.98
CA PRO A 58 -7.02 0.35 14.37
C PRO A 58 -6.29 1.68 14.60
N LEU A 59 -6.60 2.37 15.69
CA LEU A 59 -6.14 3.73 15.96
C LEU A 59 -4.61 3.86 16.02
N ASP A 60 -3.93 2.85 16.53
CA ASP A 60 -2.47 2.78 16.56
C ASP A 60 -1.87 2.76 15.14
N LYS A 61 -2.48 2.02 14.23
CA LYS A 61 -2.10 1.98 12.81
C LYS A 61 -2.41 3.30 12.10
N GLN A 62 -3.58 3.88 12.35
CA GLN A 62 -3.92 5.21 11.82
C GLN A 62 -2.88 6.25 12.25
N ASN A 63 -2.51 6.29 13.54
CA ASN A 63 -1.53 7.23 14.06
C ASN A 63 -0.15 7.07 13.41
N LEU A 64 0.31 5.82 13.18
CA LEU A 64 1.56 5.55 12.47
C LEU A 64 1.54 6.06 11.03
N MET A 65 0.45 5.82 10.31
CA MET A 65 0.28 6.27 8.93
C MET A 65 0.21 7.81 8.86
N LEU A 66 -0.59 8.43 9.73
CA LEU A 66 -0.74 9.88 9.78
C LEU A 66 0.56 10.58 10.18
N ALA A 67 1.37 10.00 11.06
CA ALA A 67 2.69 10.53 11.38
C ALA A 67 3.58 10.63 10.14
N SER A 68 3.56 9.63 9.27
CA SER A 68 4.30 9.64 8.00
C SER A 68 3.70 10.61 6.98
N PHE A 69 2.38 10.66 6.85
CA PHE A 69 1.70 11.58 5.92
C PHE A 69 1.74 13.04 6.37
N SER A 70 1.98 13.31 7.66
CA SER A 70 2.12 14.68 8.17
C SER A 70 3.22 15.49 7.47
N GLU A 71 4.21 14.82 6.85
CA GLU A 71 5.23 15.47 6.04
C GLU A 71 4.63 16.31 4.89
N ILE A 72 3.45 15.95 4.38
CA ILE A 72 2.74 16.72 3.33
C ILE A 72 2.36 18.12 3.83
N SER A 73 2.04 18.24 5.11
CA SER A 73 1.58 19.50 5.74
C SER A 73 2.65 20.25 6.52
N LYS A 74 3.84 19.67 6.73
CA LYS A 74 4.89 20.27 7.57
C LYS A 74 5.44 21.58 7.01
N ASP A 75 5.69 21.60 5.72
CA ASP A 75 6.31 22.76 5.07
C ASP A 75 5.22 23.68 4.48
N ALA A 76 4.95 24.76 5.19
CA ALA A 76 3.96 25.77 4.77
C ALA A 76 4.37 26.47 3.45
N GLN A 77 5.65 26.53 3.10
CA GLN A 77 6.09 27.12 1.84
C GLN A 77 5.56 26.37 0.62
N ARG A 78 5.31 25.08 0.77
CA ARG A 78 4.70 24.26 -0.30
C ARG A 78 3.24 24.59 -0.57
N ASP A 79 2.60 25.34 0.31
CA ASP A 79 1.23 25.82 0.17
C ASP A 79 1.17 27.25 -0.34
N GLU A 80 2.31 27.95 -0.49
CA GLU A 80 2.41 29.24 -1.14
C GLU A 80 2.23 29.09 -2.65
N LYS A 81 1.51 30.05 -3.27
CA LYS A 81 1.31 30.05 -4.71
C LYS A 81 2.61 30.42 -5.44
N THR A 82 2.93 29.62 -6.42
CA THR A 82 4.11 29.78 -7.28
C THR A 82 3.72 29.64 -8.75
N GLN A 83 4.64 30.00 -9.63
CA GLN A 83 4.49 29.76 -11.06
C GLN A 83 4.30 28.28 -11.36
N LEU A 84 3.46 27.96 -12.32
CA LEU A 84 3.17 26.57 -12.68
C LEU A 84 4.36 25.91 -13.39
N ASP A 85 4.57 24.62 -13.05
CA ASP A 85 5.40 23.72 -13.85
C ASP A 85 4.81 23.57 -15.27
N LYS A 86 5.67 23.27 -16.26
CA LYS A 86 5.29 23.17 -17.68
C LYS A 86 4.19 22.13 -17.93
N GLU A 87 4.23 20.99 -17.23
CA GLU A 87 3.24 19.94 -17.40
C GLU A 87 1.92 20.29 -16.73
N VAL A 88 1.98 20.94 -15.56
CA VAL A 88 0.79 21.41 -14.83
C VAL A 88 0.12 22.58 -15.54
N ALA A 89 0.89 23.47 -16.18
CA ALA A 89 0.37 24.59 -16.99
C ALA A 89 -0.45 24.15 -18.22
N LYS A 90 -0.39 22.86 -18.59
CA LYS A 90 -1.28 22.27 -19.61
C LYS A 90 -2.65 21.88 -19.05
N LEU A 91 -2.78 21.82 -17.74
CA LEU A 91 -3.96 21.31 -17.03
C LEU A 91 -4.75 22.41 -16.32
N ILE A 92 -4.06 23.41 -15.80
CA ILE A 92 -4.67 24.57 -15.07
C ILE A 92 -3.97 25.87 -15.45
N ASP A 93 -4.64 26.99 -15.22
CA ASP A 93 -4.13 28.34 -15.47
C ASP A 93 -3.74 29.05 -14.16
N GLY A 94 -2.91 30.10 -14.29
CA GLY A 94 -2.58 31.02 -13.20
C GLY A 94 -1.40 30.57 -12.34
N GLU A 95 -1.57 30.63 -11.01
CA GLU A 95 -0.58 30.22 -10.02
C GLU A 95 -1.20 29.20 -9.07
N ALA A 96 -0.39 28.26 -8.60
CA ALA A 96 -0.81 27.24 -7.65
C ALA A 96 0.30 26.91 -6.65
N SER A 97 -0.08 26.43 -5.49
CA SER A 97 0.86 25.90 -4.51
C SER A 97 1.59 24.68 -5.06
N THR A 98 2.79 24.38 -4.56
CA THR A 98 3.52 23.15 -4.93
C THR A 98 2.69 21.91 -4.64
N ASN A 99 2.00 21.87 -3.49
CA ASN A 99 1.11 20.75 -3.14
C ASN A 99 -0.03 20.61 -4.15
N LYS A 100 -0.68 21.71 -4.55
CA LYS A 100 -1.71 21.68 -5.59
C LYS A 100 -1.17 21.25 -6.94
N GLN A 101 0.02 21.69 -7.34
CA GLN A 101 0.62 21.33 -8.62
C GLN A 101 0.86 19.81 -8.70
N ILE A 102 1.49 19.23 -7.68
CA ILE A 102 1.72 17.78 -7.60
C ILE A 102 0.38 17.02 -7.57
N PHE A 103 -0.57 17.49 -6.76
CA PHE A 103 -1.91 16.92 -6.67
C PHE A 103 -2.62 16.92 -8.03
N THR A 104 -2.63 18.06 -8.74
CA THR A 104 -3.25 18.19 -10.05
C THR A 104 -2.62 17.23 -11.07
N PHE A 105 -1.29 17.15 -11.08
CA PHE A 105 -0.60 16.23 -11.97
C PHE A 105 -0.99 14.77 -11.71
N ILE A 106 -0.99 14.34 -10.44
CA ILE A 106 -1.41 12.99 -10.02
C ILE A 106 -2.88 12.74 -10.37
N TYR A 107 -3.75 13.70 -10.12
CA TYR A 107 -5.18 13.59 -10.39
C TYR A 107 -5.46 13.31 -11.86
N HIS A 108 -4.92 14.14 -12.76
CA HIS A 108 -5.20 14.02 -14.20
C HIS A 108 -4.46 12.88 -14.88
N ASN A 109 -3.22 12.58 -14.49
CA ASN A 109 -2.41 11.59 -15.18
C ASN A 109 -2.49 10.19 -14.56
N ILE A 110 -2.91 10.08 -13.30
CA ILE A 110 -2.96 8.82 -12.58
C ILE A 110 -4.38 8.50 -12.12
N PHE A 111 -4.97 9.35 -11.26
CA PHE A 111 -6.23 9.05 -10.61
C PHE A 111 -7.40 8.87 -11.58
N LEU A 112 -7.58 9.79 -12.54
CA LEU A 112 -8.65 9.67 -13.53
C LEU A 112 -8.48 8.45 -14.45
N SER A 113 -7.25 8.05 -14.73
CA SER A 113 -7.00 6.83 -15.53
C SER A 113 -7.41 5.57 -14.78
N ILE A 114 -7.23 5.56 -13.46
CA ILE A 114 -7.67 4.47 -12.58
C ILE A 114 -9.20 4.42 -12.51
N ASP A 115 -9.86 5.56 -12.31
CA ASP A 115 -11.32 5.65 -12.18
C ASP A 115 -12.02 5.26 -13.49
N ALA A 116 -11.49 5.69 -14.65
CA ALA A 116 -12.01 5.32 -15.97
C ALA A 116 -11.90 3.82 -16.27
N MET A 117 -10.98 3.11 -15.60
CA MET A 117 -10.76 1.67 -15.72
C MET A 117 -11.40 0.87 -14.57
N ALA A 118 -12.29 1.51 -13.79
CA ALA A 118 -12.97 0.93 -12.63
C ALA A 118 -13.71 -0.38 -12.99
N GLY A 119 -13.05 -1.47 -12.77
CA GLY A 119 -13.45 -2.84 -13.10
C GLY A 119 -12.24 -3.79 -13.09
N HIS A 120 -11.02 -3.25 -13.11
CA HIS A 120 -9.79 -4.02 -13.06
C HIS A 120 -8.96 -3.56 -11.85
N LEU A 121 -9.06 -4.27 -10.73
CA LEU A 121 -8.23 -4.12 -9.52
C LEU A 121 -6.70 -4.08 -9.80
N ASP A 122 -6.30 -4.59 -10.97
CA ASP A 122 -4.91 -4.77 -11.37
C ASP A 122 -4.21 -3.45 -11.79
N ILE A 123 -4.95 -2.49 -12.35
CA ILE A 123 -4.36 -1.26 -12.92
C ILE A 123 -3.79 -0.33 -11.85
N MET A 124 -4.45 -0.26 -10.67
CA MET A 124 -3.90 0.47 -9.52
C MET A 124 -2.55 -0.08 -9.09
N GLY A 125 -2.41 -1.42 -9.11
CA GLY A 125 -1.17 -2.10 -8.79
C GLY A 125 -0.06 -1.83 -9.77
N GLU A 126 -0.33 -1.93 -11.04
CA GLU A 126 0.66 -1.72 -12.10
C GLU A 126 1.11 -0.26 -12.18
N MET A 127 0.18 0.68 -12.20
CA MET A 127 0.52 2.11 -12.20
C MET A 127 1.28 2.52 -10.95
N TYR A 128 0.91 2.00 -9.77
CA TYR A 128 1.62 2.31 -8.54
C TYR A 128 3.02 1.68 -8.51
N SER A 129 3.18 0.50 -9.07
CA SER A 129 4.49 -0.16 -9.23
C SER A 129 5.39 0.59 -10.20
N GLU A 130 4.85 1.06 -11.33
CA GLU A 130 5.58 1.92 -12.27
C GLU A 130 5.94 3.26 -11.62
N PHE A 131 5.00 3.89 -10.93
CA PHE A 131 5.27 5.13 -10.22
C PHE A 131 6.36 4.98 -9.14
N LEU A 132 6.35 3.88 -8.37
CA LEU A 132 7.39 3.63 -7.38
C LEU A 132 8.77 3.45 -8.01
N LYS A 133 8.87 2.84 -9.19
CA LYS A 133 10.13 2.79 -9.95
C LYS A 133 10.65 4.19 -10.27
N TYR A 134 9.77 5.09 -10.75
CA TYR A 134 10.14 6.47 -11.06
C TYR A 134 10.41 7.34 -9.82
N ALA A 135 9.61 7.21 -8.78
CA ALA A 135 9.69 8.03 -7.58
C ALA A 135 10.86 7.66 -6.65
N LEU A 136 11.26 6.38 -6.63
CA LEU A 136 12.37 5.90 -5.81
C LEU A 136 13.69 5.80 -6.59
N GLY A 137 13.69 6.12 -7.89
CA GLY A 137 14.85 5.95 -8.76
C GLY A 137 15.30 4.48 -8.81
N ASP A 138 16.56 4.26 -9.19
CA ASP A 138 17.15 2.91 -9.20
C ASP A 138 17.43 2.33 -7.79
N GLY A 139 16.76 2.83 -6.74
CA GLY A 139 16.85 2.30 -5.37
C GLY A 139 18.19 2.56 -4.65
N LYS A 140 19.14 3.22 -5.31
CA LYS A 140 20.52 3.38 -4.80
C LYS A 140 20.66 4.34 -3.62
N GLU A 141 19.75 5.29 -3.47
CA GLU A 141 19.89 6.31 -2.40
C GLU A 141 19.30 5.89 -1.04
N ILE A 142 18.39 4.91 -1.00
CA ILE A 142 17.69 4.53 0.25
C ILE A 142 17.99 3.09 0.69
N GLY A 143 18.74 2.31 -0.11
CA GLY A 143 19.03 0.90 0.19
C GLY A 143 17.79 -0.02 0.19
N ILE A 144 16.67 0.45 -0.36
CA ILE A 144 15.42 -0.29 -0.46
C ILE A 144 15.30 -0.81 -1.88
N VAL A 145 15.40 -2.12 -2.05
CA VAL A 145 15.19 -2.80 -3.33
C VAL A 145 13.75 -3.30 -3.38
N LEU A 146 12.94 -2.66 -4.22
CA LEU A 146 11.58 -3.15 -4.49
C LEU A 146 11.64 -4.38 -5.38
N THR A 147 10.94 -5.42 -5.00
CA THR A 147 10.84 -6.63 -5.82
C THR A 147 9.92 -6.36 -7.01
N PRO A 148 10.38 -6.55 -8.26
CA PRO A 148 9.56 -6.31 -9.44
C PRO A 148 8.28 -7.17 -9.43
N PRO A 149 7.13 -6.64 -9.90
CA PRO A 149 5.84 -7.35 -9.86
C PRO A 149 5.86 -8.71 -10.60
N TYR A 150 6.61 -8.84 -11.69
CA TYR A 150 6.72 -10.11 -12.40
C TYR A 150 7.44 -11.18 -11.56
N ILE A 151 8.39 -10.79 -10.69
CA ILE A 151 9.07 -11.71 -9.76
C ILE A 151 8.10 -12.13 -8.65
N THR A 152 7.40 -11.17 -8.04
CA THR A 152 6.45 -11.50 -6.95
C THR A 152 5.33 -12.42 -7.43
N LYS A 153 4.81 -12.17 -8.63
CA LYS A 153 3.80 -13.03 -9.27
C LYS A 153 4.35 -14.41 -9.63
N MET A 154 5.56 -14.46 -10.20
CA MET A 154 6.22 -15.74 -10.51
C MET A 154 6.41 -16.59 -9.26
N MET A 155 6.93 -16.01 -8.17
CA MET A 155 7.16 -16.74 -6.92
C MET A 155 5.86 -17.23 -6.29
N ALA A 156 4.81 -16.40 -6.28
CA ALA A 156 3.49 -16.81 -5.82
C ALA A 156 2.90 -17.95 -6.66
N THR A 157 3.12 -17.92 -7.99
CA THR A 157 2.70 -18.99 -8.91
C THR A 157 3.45 -20.30 -8.64
N ILE A 158 4.76 -20.26 -8.42
CA ILE A 158 5.57 -21.44 -8.12
C ILE A 158 5.11 -22.12 -6.82
N LEU A 159 4.67 -21.32 -5.84
CA LEU A 159 4.14 -21.86 -4.57
C LEU A 159 2.70 -22.34 -4.67
N ASP A 160 2.07 -22.25 -5.82
CA ASP A 160 0.65 -22.57 -6.00
C ASP A 160 -0.24 -21.84 -4.98
N VAL A 161 -0.05 -20.52 -4.90
CA VAL A 161 -0.88 -19.66 -4.04
C VAL A 161 -2.29 -19.66 -4.58
N ASN A 162 -3.25 -20.04 -3.73
CA ASN A 162 -4.68 -20.14 -4.08
C ASN A 162 -5.55 -19.58 -2.95
N GLN A 163 -6.86 -19.59 -3.13
CA GLN A 163 -7.82 -19.00 -2.20
C GLN A 163 -7.72 -19.49 -0.74
N ASP A 164 -7.17 -20.67 -0.50
CA ASP A 164 -7.05 -21.28 0.83
C ASP A 164 -5.68 -21.05 1.49
N SER A 165 -4.72 -20.51 0.74
CA SER A 165 -3.38 -20.21 1.22
C SER A 165 -3.37 -19.17 2.33
N LYS A 166 -2.43 -19.28 3.27
CA LYS A 166 -2.08 -18.28 4.28
C LYS A 166 -0.67 -17.78 4.04
N VAL A 167 -0.55 -16.59 3.48
CA VAL A 167 0.71 -16.06 2.96
C VAL A 167 1.35 -15.10 3.96
N MET A 168 2.63 -15.33 4.25
CA MET A 168 3.45 -14.52 5.16
C MET A 168 4.62 -13.88 4.43
N ASP A 169 4.92 -12.62 4.77
CA ASP A 169 6.11 -11.87 4.35
C ASP A 169 6.73 -11.15 5.55
N LEU A 170 7.95 -11.52 5.91
CA LEU A 170 8.63 -11.06 7.14
C LEU A 170 9.52 -9.83 6.94
N ALA A 171 9.62 -9.35 5.72
CA ALA A 171 10.34 -8.13 5.34
C ALA A 171 9.53 -7.42 4.24
N THR A 172 8.32 -7.03 4.61
CA THR A 172 7.21 -6.71 3.70
C THR A 172 7.53 -5.60 2.69
N GLY A 173 8.39 -4.65 3.03
CA GLY A 173 8.70 -3.54 2.16
C GLY A 173 7.44 -2.77 1.76
N SER A 174 7.17 -2.67 0.45
CA SER A 174 5.95 -2.05 -0.11
C SER A 174 4.73 -2.98 -0.19
N ALA A 175 4.81 -4.20 0.35
CA ALA A 175 3.82 -5.28 0.28
C ALA A 175 3.67 -5.94 -1.11
N GLY A 176 4.66 -5.86 -1.97
CA GLY A 176 4.59 -6.42 -3.34
C GLY A 176 4.24 -7.90 -3.38
N PHE A 177 4.80 -8.72 -2.50
CA PHE A 177 4.49 -10.16 -2.39
C PHE A 177 3.06 -10.40 -1.93
N LEU A 178 2.62 -9.71 -0.87
CA LEU A 178 1.28 -9.88 -0.32
C LEU A 178 0.20 -9.43 -1.31
N ILE A 179 0.48 -8.39 -2.09
CA ILE A 179 -0.41 -7.90 -3.15
C ILE A 179 -0.55 -8.96 -4.25
N SER A 180 0.57 -9.46 -4.78
CA SER A 180 0.54 -10.50 -5.82
C SER A 180 -0.16 -11.76 -5.35
N ALA A 181 0.06 -12.16 -4.09
CA ALA A 181 -0.63 -13.29 -3.47
C ALA A 181 -2.14 -13.03 -3.37
N MET A 182 -2.54 -11.86 -2.84
CA MET A 182 -3.94 -11.47 -2.70
C MET A 182 -4.69 -11.48 -4.03
N GLU A 183 -4.09 -10.94 -5.09
CA GLU A 183 -4.68 -10.92 -6.44
C GLU A 183 -4.92 -12.34 -6.97
N MET A 184 -3.94 -13.24 -6.81
CA MET A 184 -4.08 -14.64 -7.22
C MET A 184 -5.16 -15.37 -6.41
N MET A 185 -5.18 -15.16 -5.09
CA MET A 185 -6.18 -15.77 -4.19
C MET A 185 -7.60 -15.29 -4.53
N ILE A 186 -7.78 -14.00 -4.81
CA ILE A 186 -9.08 -13.43 -5.22
C ILE A 186 -9.51 -14.01 -6.56
N GLN A 187 -8.60 -14.06 -7.54
CA GLN A 187 -8.91 -14.63 -8.85
C GLN A 187 -9.33 -16.11 -8.75
N ASP A 188 -8.66 -16.89 -7.90
CA ASP A 188 -8.98 -18.30 -7.66
C ASP A 188 -10.35 -18.45 -6.98
N ALA A 189 -10.66 -17.61 -5.98
CA ALA A 189 -11.96 -17.58 -5.34
C ALA A 189 -13.09 -17.23 -6.32
N GLU A 190 -12.88 -16.23 -7.18
CA GLU A 190 -13.84 -15.87 -8.24
C GLU A 190 -14.04 -16.99 -9.27
N ASN A 191 -12.97 -17.69 -9.63
CA ASN A 191 -13.06 -18.84 -10.55
C ASN A 191 -13.82 -20.03 -9.91
N THR A 192 -13.64 -20.22 -8.61
CA THR A 192 -14.26 -21.34 -7.88
C THR A 192 -15.73 -21.08 -7.57
N PHE A 193 -16.08 -19.89 -7.08
CA PHE A 193 -17.42 -19.58 -6.59
C PHE A 193 -18.27 -18.76 -7.58
N GLY A 194 -17.66 -18.26 -8.66
CA GLY A 194 -18.28 -17.36 -9.62
C GLY A 194 -18.13 -15.88 -9.23
N LYS A 195 -17.84 -15.04 -10.22
CA LYS A 195 -17.67 -13.59 -10.00
C LYS A 195 -18.94 -12.95 -9.45
N LYS A 196 -18.79 -12.06 -8.46
CA LYS A 196 -19.89 -11.30 -7.83
C LYS A 196 -20.96 -12.17 -7.16
N THR A 197 -20.64 -13.38 -6.75
CA THR A 197 -21.50 -14.18 -5.90
C THR A 197 -21.22 -13.90 -4.43
N THR A 198 -22.20 -14.05 -3.57
CA THR A 198 -22.02 -13.91 -2.11
C THR A 198 -20.90 -14.80 -1.58
N SER A 199 -20.81 -16.05 -2.07
CA SER A 199 -19.75 -16.98 -1.65
C SER A 199 -18.35 -16.50 -2.04
N ALA A 200 -18.19 -15.89 -3.23
CA ALA A 200 -16.94 -15.29 -3.65
C ALA A 200 -16.60 -14.05 -2.78
N GLU A 201 -17.59 -13.19 -2.53
CA GLU A 201 -17.41 -11.98 -1.70
C GLU A 201 -17.03 -12.34 -0.27
N ASP A 202 -17.68 -13.33 0.36
CA ASP A 202 -17.34 -13.85 1.67
C ASP A 202 -15.90 -14.40 1.70
N LYS A 203 -15.51 -15.17 0.69
CA LYS A 203 -14.15 -15.71 0.59
C LYS A 203 -13.11 -14.60 0.40
N ILE A 204 -13.37 -13.64 -0.46
CA ILE A 204 -12.52 -12.46 -0.67
C ILE A 204 -12.35 -11.67 0.62
N HIS A 205 -13.42 -11.49 1.39
CA HIS A 205 -13.34 -10.86 2.71
C HIS A 205 -12.42 -11.62 3.67
N ILE A 206 -12.51 -12.96 3.72
CA ILE A 206 -11.61 -13.80 4.53
C ILE A 206 -10.16 -13.68 4.05
N ILE A 207 -9.90 -13.73 2.76
CA ILE A 207 -8.56 -13.55 2.17
C ILE A 207 -7.96 -12.23 2.68
N LYS A 208 -8.67 -11.13 2.52
CA LYS A 208 -8.21 -9.79 2.87
C LYS A 208 -8.00 -9.60 4.38
N THR A 209 -8.81 -10.24 5.22
CA THR A 209 -8.79 -9.99 6.66
C THR A 209 -8.00 -11.00 7.47
N LYS A 210 -7.75 -12.22 6.96
CA LYS A 210 -7.23 -13.33 7.75
C LYS A 210 -6.14 -14.18 7.09
N GLN A 211 -5.89 -14.01 5.80
CA GLN A 211 -5.01 -14.93 5.07
C GLN A 211 -3.69 -14.30 4.59
N LEU A 212 -3.43 -13.05 4.95
CA LEU A 212 -2.21 -12.32 4.61
C LEU A 212 -1.57 -11.79 5.90
N LEU A 213 -0.26 -11.92 6.05
CA LEU A 213 0.50 -11.38 7.18
C LEU A 213 1.80 -10.76 6.68
N GLY A 214 2.03 -9.50 6.98
CA GLY A 214 3.27 -8.80 6.73
C GLY A 214 3.89 -8.24 8.01
N VAL A 215 5.21 -8.19 8.09
CA VAL A 215 5.95 -7.50 9.15
C VAL A 215 6.94 -6.54 8.52
N GLU A 216 6.90 -5.27 8.94
CA GLU A 216 7.78 -4.23 8.41
C GLU A 216 8.38 -3.37 9.53
N LEU A 217 9.71 -3.24 9.52
CA LEU A 217 10.45 -2.50 10.55
C LEU A 217 10.46 -0.99 10.29
N ASN A 218 10.58 -0.56 9.04
CA ASN A 218 10.68 0.85 8.68
C ASN A 218 9.28 1.49 8.67
N ALA A 219 9.12 2.65 9.35
CA ALA A 219 7.82 3.30 9.47
C ALA A 219 7.27 3.82 8.14
N GLU A 220 8.13 4.32 7.25
CA GLU A 220 7.73 4.82 5.94
C GLU A 220 7.31 3.68 5.02
N MET A 221 8.07 2.58 5.01
CA MET A 221 7.74 1.38 4.24
C MET A 221 6.48 0.71 4.78
N TYR A 222 6.29 0.67 6.11
CA TYR A 222 5.04 0.22 6.73
C TYR A 222 3.85 1.04 6.24
N THR A 223 3.96 2.37 6.25
CA THR A 223 2.90 3.26 5.77
C THR A 223 2.62 3.04 4.29
N LEU A 224 3.66 2.87 3.49
CA LEU A 224 3.55 2.56 2.07
C LEU A 224 2.83 1.22 1.84
N ALA A 225 3.27 0.17 2.53
CA ALA A 225 2.66 -1.15 2.45
C ALA A 225 1.18 -1.15 2.85
N ALA A 226 0.87 -0.53 4.00
CA ALA A 226 -0.51 -0.40 4.47
C ALA A 226 -1.38 0.37 3.46
N THR A 227 -0.88 1.49 2.92
CA THR A 227 -1.60 2.26 1.89
C THR A 227 -1.83 1.44 0.63
N ASN A 228 -0.82 0.70 0.17
CA ASN A 228 -0.94 -0.17 -1.00
C ASN A 228 -2.02 -1.24 -0.83
N MET A 229 -2.07 -1.88 0.33
CA MET A 229 -3.09 -2.88 0.64
C MET A 229 -4.49 -2.24 0.72
N ILE A 230 -4.61 -1.09 1.41
CA ILE A 230 -5.88 -0.36 1.55
C ILE A 230 -6.43 0.10 0.20
N LEU A 231 -5.60 0.66 -0.68
CA LEU A 231 -6.01 1.10 -2.02
C LEU A 231 -6.50 -0.05 -2.90
N ARG A 232 -6.10 -1.29 -2.60
CA ARG A 232 -6.59 -2.51 -3.27
C ARG A 232 -7.80 -3.15 -2.56
N GLY A 233 -8.39 -2.42 -1.62
CA GLY A 233 -9.60 -2.83 -0.93
C GLY A 233 -9.36 -3.80 0.24
N ASP A 234 -8.12 -3.94 0.71
CA ASP A 234 -7.82 -4.53 2.01
C ASP A 234 -8.03 -3.46 3.10
N GLY A 235 -9.22 -3.44 3.69
CA GLY A 235 -9.60 -2.40 4.65
C GLY A 235 -8.90 -2.50 6.00
N SER A 236 -8.29 -3.64 6.34
CA SER A 236 -7.77 -3.89 7.69
C SER A 236 -6.25 -4.09 7.76
N SER A 237 -5.57 -4.07 6.63
CA SER A 237 -4.13 -4.29 6.47
C SER A 237 -3.49 -5.17 7.56
N ASN A 238 -3.27 -6.44 7.28
CA ASN A 238 -2.59 -7.38 8.19
C ASN A 238 -1.08 -7.16 8.24
N ILE A 239 -0.63 -5.93 7.98
CA ILE A 239 0.77 -5.55 8.13
C ILE A 239 1.02 -5.06 9.55
N GLN A 240 2.04 -5.61 10.18
CA GLN A 240 2.49 -5.25 11.52
C GLN A 240 3.74 -4.37 11.43
N LYS A 241 3.71 -3.23 12.13
CA LYS A 241 4.91 -2.41 12.31
C LYS A 241 5.74 -3.00 13.43
N GLY A 242 6.91 -3.54 13.10
CA GLY A 242 7.76 -4.13 14.12
C GLY A 242 9.01 -4.82 13.59
N ASN A 243 9.85 -5.24 14.53
CA ASN A 243 10.99 -6.09 14.22
C ASN A 243 10.50 -7.55 14.21
N THR A 244 10.67 -8.22 13.08
CA THR A 244 10.27 -9.62 12.87
C THR A 244 10.70 -10.55 14.00
N PHE A 245 11.91 -10.43 14.48
CA PHE A 245 12.45 -11.29 15.54
C PHE A 245 11.98 -10.93 16.97
N ARG A 246 11.32 -9.77 17.14
CA ARG A 246 10.82 -9.28 18.43
C ARG A 246 9.30 -9.16 18.47
N THR A 247 8.64 -9.43 17.38
CA THR A 247 7.18 -9.50 17.32
C THR A 247 6.71 -10.69 18.16
N PRO A 248 5.60 -10.56 18.91
CA PRO A 248 5.05 -11.65 19.73
C PRO A 248 4.88 -12.95 18.94
N GLU A 249 5.33 -14.06 19.49
CA GLU A 249 5.31 -15.38 18.81
C GLU A 249 3.87 -15.82 18.50
N GLU A 250 2.92 -15.40 19.31
CA GLU A 250 1.50 -15.67 19.14
C GLU A 250 0.97 -15.18 17.80
N LEU A 251 1.54 -14.12 17.24
CA LEU A 251 1.16 -13.62 15.91
C LEU A 251 1.36 -14.72 14.85
N TYR A 252 2.51 -15.36 14.85
CA TYR A 252 2.86 -16.39 13.87
C TYR A 252 2.14 -17.71 14.13
N THR A 253 2.08 -18.14 15.37
CA THR A 253 1.45 -19.42 15.76
C THR A 253 -0.07 -19.40 15.58
N HIS A 254 -0.71 -18.25 15.73
CA HIS A 254 -2.14 -18.10 15.42
C HIS A 254 -2.41 -17.93 13.93
N PHE A 255 -1.51 -17.26 13.20
CA PHE A 255 -1.66 -17.05 11.76
C PHE A 255 -1.54 -18.36 10.98
N LYS A 256 -0.56 -19.22 11.33
CA LYS A 256 -0.33 -20.55 10.72
C LYS A 256 -0.07 -20.44 9.20
N ALA A 257 0.99 -19.75 8.83
CA ALA A 257 1.37 -19.58 7.43
C ALA A 257 1.71 -20.91 6.75
N ASP A 258 1.13 -21.17 5.60
CA ASP A 258 1.50 -22.31 4.73
C ASP A 258 2.33 -21.86 3.51
N LYS A 259 2.40 -20.56 3.24
CA LYS A 259 3.23 -19.96 2.20
C LYS A 259 4.08 -18.83 2.77
N LEU A 260 5.38 -18.85 2.48
CA LEU A 260 6.32 -17.78 2.79
C LEU A 260 6.88 -17.22 1.47
N LEU A 261 6.65 -15.92 1.26
CA LEU A 261 7.26 -15.15 0.18
C LEU A 261 8.18 -14.12 0.82
N LEU A 262 9.46 -14.11 0.46
CA LEU A 262 10.44 -13.31 1.18
C LEU A 262 11.55 -12.78 0.26
N ASN A 263 11.80 -11.48 0.37
CA ASN A 263 13.01 -10.82 -0.11
C ASN A 263 13.69 -10.16 1.10
N PRO A 264 14.58 -10.85 1.83
CA PRO A 264 15.16 -10.34 3.06
C PRO A 264 16.12 -9.18 2.79
N PRO A 265 16.35 -8.30 3.79
CA PRO A 265 17.35 -7.23 3.67
C PRO A 265 18.76 -7.83 3.64
N PHE A 266 19.43 -7.81 2.50
CA PHE A 266 20.78 -8.36 2.32
C PHE A 266 21.87 -7.60 3.10
N SER A 267 21.57 -6.39 3.58
CA SER A 267 22.43 -5.65 4.50
C SER A 267 22.38 -6.16 5.95
N TYR A 268 21.44 -7.07 6.26
CA TYR A 268 21.36 -7.72 7.55
C TYR A 268 22.40 -8.85 7.69
N GLU A 269 22.62 -9.31 8.93
CA GLU A 269 23.58 -10.39 9.24
C GLU A 269 23.43 -11.58 8.26
N GLU A 270 24.57 -12.14 7.84
CA GLU A 270 24.61 -13.29 6.92
C GLU A 270 23.74 -13.11 5.67
N ASN A 271 23.73 -11.92 5.08
CA ASN A 271 22.92 -11.59 3.90
C ASN A 271 21.42 -11.92 4.05
N GLY A 272 20.87 -11.72 5.26
CA GLY A 272 19.45 -11.95 5.53
C GLY A 272 19.08 -13.41 5.85
N MET A 273 20.03 -14.32 5.96
CA MET A 273 19.77 -15.73 6.31
C MET A 273 18.96 -15.93 7.60
N PRO A 274 19.14 -15.12 8.68
CA PRO A 274 18.29 -15.22 9.87
C PRO A 274 16.79 -15.06 9.59
N PHE A 275 16.40 -14.21 8.64
CA PHE A 275 14.99 -14.07 8.23
C PHE A 275 14.44 -15.36 7.61
N ILE A 276 15.29 -16.06 6.83
CA ILE A 276 14.92 -17.32 6.18
C ILE A 276 14.71 -18.41 7.24
N ALA A 277 15.69 -18.58 8.13
CA ALA A 277 15.62 -19.56 9.22
C ALA A 277 14.38 -19.31 10.11
N PHE A 278 14.17 -18.05 10.51
CA PHE A 278 13.02 -17.68 11.32
C PHE A 278 11.69 -17.93 10.60
N GLY A 279 11.59 -17.51 9.33
CA GLY A 279 10.36 -17.69 8.55
C GLY A 279 9.98 -19.16 8.40
N LEU A 280 10.95 -20.03 8.09
CA LEU A 280 10.71 -21.46 7.97
C LEU A 280 10.31 -22.10 9.30
N ASP A 281 10.86 -21.63 10.44
CA ASP A 281 10.48 -22.09 11.78
C ASP A 281 9.03 -21.72 12.14
N LYS A 282 8.53 -20.57 11.65
CA LYS A 282 7.18 -20.07 11.96
C LYS A 282 6.08 -20.55 11.01
N MET A 283 6.44 -21.30 9.98
CA MET A 283 5.47 -21.90 9.06
C MET A 283 4.83 -23.17 9.60
N GLU A 284 3.64 -23.49 9.09
CA GLU A 284 3.04 -24.82 9.27
C GLU A 284 3.89 -25.90 8.60
N LYS A 285 3.90 -27.10 9.21
CA LYS A 285 4.62 -28.26 8.64
C LYS A 285 4.06 -28.61 7.26
N GLY A 286 4.95 -28.73 6.28
CA GLY A 286 4.58 -28.99 4.90
C GLY A 286 4.27 -27.73 4.08
N GLY A 287 4.38 -26.56 4.69
CA GLY A 287 4.30 -25.29 3.98
C GLY A 287 5.44 -25.10 2.97
N LEU A 288 5.25 -24.23 2.00
CA LEU A 288 6.20 -23.94 0.92
C LEU A 288 6.73 -22.51 1.03
N ALA A 289 8.02 -22.33 0.74
CA ALA A 289 8.68 -21.04 0.75
C ALA A 289 9.34 -20.72 -0.60
N ALA A 290 9.19 -19.48 -1.08
CA ALA A 290 9.99 -18.94 -2.17
C ALA A 290 10.71 -17.70 -1.66
N ILE A 291 12.04 -17.66 -1.85
CA ILE A 291 12.91 -16.69 -1.18
C ILE A 291 13.92 -16.17 -2.19
N ILE A 292 14.10 -14.85 -2.21
CA ILE A 292 15.19 -14.23 -2.98
C ILE A 292 16.44 -14.27 -2.10
N ILE A 293 17.54 -14.74 -2.67
CA ILE A 293 18.85 -14.77 -2.02
C ILE A 293 19.85 -13.98 -2.86
N GLN A 294 20.86 -13.41 -2.20
CA GLN A 294 21.96 -12.76 -2.89
C GLN A 294 22.88 -13.82 -3.48
N ASP A 295 23.24 -13.62 -4.75
CA ASP A 295 24.33 -14.40 -5.39
C ASP A 295 25.67 -13.98 -4.79
N SER A 296 26.52 -14.94 -4.46
CA SER A 296 27.82 -14.73 -3.79
C SER A 296 28.93 -14.42 -4.77
#